data_5157bdac5405874eb98bff1fcddb405e
#
_entry.id   5157bdac5405874eb98bff1fcddb405e
#
_cell.length_a   1.000
_cell.length_b   1.000
_cell.length_c   1.000
_cell.angle_alpha   90.00
_cell.angle_beta   90.00
_cell.angle_gamma   90.00
#
_symmetry.space_group_name_H-M   'P 1'
#
loop_
_entity.id
_entity.type
_entity.pdbx_description
1 polymer ?
#
loop_
_entity_poly.entity_id
_entity_poly.type
_entity_poly.pdbx_seq_one_letter_code
_entity_poly.pdbx_strand_id
1 'polypeptide(L)'
;MTEISEYSAKLPAPVEQFILHWGDMGSHWGVNRSVAQIHALLYLSARPLTADDIAETLGMARSNVSNSIKELQAWNLIRRVPILGDRRDHFEAETDIWEVAARIAAGRKEREIDPAVDALRACVSDAADDPTISPVASKRLKEMLAFTELVDRFYMQMLNVPRPRLVALIKLGEKIVSFLPTGKTK
;
A
#
# COMPACT_ATOMS: atom_id res chain seq x y z
N MET A 1 20.03 -38.41 10.24
CA MET A 1 19.42 -38.05 11.52
C MET A 1 19.92 -36.69 11.93
N THR A 2 19.00 -35.74 12.18
CA THR A 2 19.20 -34.50 12.93
C THR A 2 19.93 -33.35 12.25
N GLU A 3 19.21 -32.58 11.42
CA GLU A 3 19.49 -31.14 11.18
C GLU A 3 18.22 -30.42 10.69
N ILE A 4 17.12 -30.52 11.45
CA ILE A 4 15.85 -29.81 11.15
C ILE A 4 15.41 -29.06 12.44
N SER A 5 16.31 -28.46 13.18
CA SER A 5 15.93 -27.77 14.43
C SER A 5 16.71 -26.49 14.71
N GLU A 6 17.06 -25.70 13.69
CA GLU A 6 17.77 -24.43 13.90
C GLU A 6 17.04 -23.17 13.44
N TYR A 7 15.72 -23.18 13.27
CA TYR A 7 14.99 -21.98 12.80
C TYR A 7 13.93 -21.45 13.78
N SER A 8 14.01 -21.80 15.04
CA SER A 8 13.40 -21.00 16.11
C SER A 8 14.38 -19.94 16.63
N ALA A 9 15.18 -19.36 15.76
CA ALA A 9 16.06 -18.26 16.10
C ALA A 9 15.20 -17.00 16.30
N LYS A 10 15.09 -16.56 17.54
CA LYS A 10 14.50 -15.28 17.92
C LYS A 10 15.01 -14.19 16.98
N LEU A 11 14.10 -13.47 16.33
CA LEU A 11 14.47 -12.38 15.42
C LEU A 11 15.39 -11.38 16.12
N PRO A 12 16.40 -10.82 15.44
CA PRO A 12 17.18 -9.73 16.00
C PRO A 12 16.26 -8.57 16.43
N ALA A 13 16.52 -7.99 17.60
CA ALA A 13 15.66 -6.97 18.18
C ALA A 13 15.30 -5.81 17.22
N PRO A 14 16.23 -5.28 16.39
CA PRO A 14 15.87 -4.24 15.41
C PRO A 14 14.90 -4.73 14.32
N VAL A 15 15.00 -6.01 13.93
CA VAL A 15 14.09 -6.61 12.92
C VAL A 15 12.69 -6.78 13.50
N GLU A 16 12.61 -7.31 14.73
CA GLU A 16 11.33 -7.45 15.45
C GLU A 16 10.66 -6.08 15.63
N GLN A 17 11.41 -5.07 16.08
CA GLN A 17 10.93 -3.72 16.27
C GLN A 17 10.41 -3.11 14.95
N PHE A 18 11.11 -3.31 13.85
CA PHE A 18 10.67 -2.85 12.53
C PHE A 18 9.35 -3.52 12.12
N ILE A 19 9.23 -4.85 12.27
CA ILE A 19 8.01 -5.61 11.94
C ILE A 19 6.81 -5.09 12.75
N LEU A 20 6.99 -4.87 14.05
CA LEU A 20 5.93 -4.35 14.92
C LEU A 20 5.51 -2.94 14.50
N HIS A 21 6.48 -2.05 14.29
CA HIS A 21 6.22 -0.68 13.87
C HIS A 21 5.55 -0.61 12.49
N TRP A 22 6.00 -1.43 11.54
CA TRP A 22 5.39 -1.52 10.21
C TRP A 22 3.94 -2.01 10.26
N GLY A 23 3.66 -2.99 11.15
CA GLY A 23 2.30 -3.46 11.43
C GLY A 23 1.39 -2.36 11.99
N ASP A 24 1.88 -1.58 12.94
CA ASP A 24 1.13 -0.47 13.52
C ASP A 24 0.87 0.64 12.50
N MET A 25 1.88 1.01 11.72
CA MET A 25 1.75 1.99 10.64
C MET A 25 0.75 1.51 9.58
N GLY A 26 0.81 0.24 9.18
CA GLY A 26 -0.15 -0.36 8.25
C GLY A 26 -1.59 -0.23 8.77
N SER A 27 -1.82 -0.50 10.06
CA SER A 27 -3.14 -0.37 10.69
C SER A 27 -3.68 1.05 10.63
N HIS A 28 -2.85 2.05 10.87
CA HIS A 28 -3.24 3.47 10.74
C HIS A 28 -3.60 3.84 9.30
N TRP A 29 -3.07 3.12 8.34
CA TRP A 29 -3.34 3.31 6.91
C TRP A 29 -4.46 2.39 6.37
N GLY A 30 -5.20 1.71 7.25
CA GLY A 30 -6.31 0.84 6.88
C GLY A 30 -5.91 -0.53 6.34
N VAL A 31 -4.65 -0.93 6.52
CA VAL A 31 -4.16 -2.28 6.17
C VAL A 31 -4.23 -3.18 7.41
N ASN A 32 -4.61 -4.43 7.23
CA ASN A 32 -4.59 -5.39 8.34
C ASN A 32 -3.17 -5.50 8.92
N ARG A 33 -3.06 -5.43 10.26
CA ARG A 33 -1.78 -5.50 10.97
C ARG A 33 -0.96 -6.73 10.59
N SER A 34 -1.60 -7.90 10.51
CA SER A 34 -0.92 -9.15 10.13
C SER A 34 -0.36 -9.10 8.71
N VAL A 35 -1.10 -8.51 7.76
CA VAL A 35 -0.64 -8.31 6.37
C VAL A 35 0.63 -7.47 6.34
N ALA A 36 0.63 -6.35 7.05
CA ALA A 36 1.79 -5.47 7.12
C ALA A 36 2.99 -6.13 7.81
N GLN A 37 2.78 -6.87 8.91
CA GLN A 37 3.85 -7.60 9.61
C GLN A 37 4.47 -8.70 8.75
N ILE A 38 3.65 -9.46 8.01
CA ILE A 38 4.13 -10.50 7.10
C ILE A 38 4.92 -9.88 5.95
N HIS A 39 4.44 -8.76 5.38
CA HIS A 39 5.20 -8.03 4.37
C HIS A 39 6.56 -7.57 4.90
N ALA A 40 6.61 -6.98 6.10
CA ALA A 40 7.84 -6.53 6.72
C ALA A 40 8.83 -7.68 6.97
N LEU A 41 8.34 -8.84 7.44
CA LEU A 41 9.17 -10.03 7.63
C LEU A 41 9.78 -10.50 6.30
N LEU A 42 8.96 -10.64 5.26
CA LEU A 42 9.42 -11.07 3.94
C LEU A 42 10.37 -10.05 3.29
N TYR A 43 10.12 -8.75 3.48
CA TYR A 43 10.97 -7.68 2.97
C TYR A 43 12.37 -7.69 3.57
N LEU A 44 12.49 -8.04 4.86
CA LEU A 44 13.78 -8.13 5.56
C LEU A 44 14.43 -9.51 5.47
N SER A 45 13.73 -10.49 4.89
CA SER A 45 14.23 -11.86 4.80
C SER A 45 15.26 -12.00 3.69
N ALA A 46 16.39 -12.63 3.99
CA ALA A 46 17.43 -12.91 2.99
C ALA A 46 17.08 -14.07 2.04
N ARG A 47 16.02 -14.84 2.36
CA ARG A 47 15.56 -15.98 1.57
C ARG A 47 14.05 -16.03 1.52
N PRO A 48 13.47 -16.68 0.50
CA PRO A 48 12.04 -16.96 0.49
C PRO A 48 11.60 -17.79 1.70
N LEU A 49 10.41 -17.51 2.25
CA LEU A 49 9.83 -18.19 3.40
C LEU A 49 8.56 -18.94 3.01
N THR A 50 8.31 -20.09 3.67
CA THR A 50 7.02 -20.78 3.57
C THR A 50 5.99 -20.14 4.50
N ALA A 51 4.70 -20.46 4.28
CA ALA A 51 3.65 -20.03 5.19
C ALA A 51 3.85 -20.57 6.63
N ASP A 52 4.47 -21.73 6.77
CA ASP A 52 4.80 -22.32 8.08
C ASP A 52 5.93 -21.54 8.76
N ASP A 53 7.01 -21.21 8.03
CA ASP A 53 8.11 -20.38 8.55
C ASP A 53 7.59 -19.03 9.05
N ILE A 54 6.67 -18.40 8.28
CA ILE A 54 6.06 -17.11 8.62
C ILE A 54 5.19 -17.26 9.89
N ALA A 55 4.35 -18.30 9.95
CA ALA A 55 3.46 -18.55 11.08
C ALA A 55 4.25 -18.78 12.37
N GLU A 56 5.30 -19.57 12.31
CA GLU A 56 6.19 -19.86 13.45
C GLU A 56 6.95 -18.59 13.88
N THR A 57 7.55 -17.88 12.94
CA THR A 57 8.36 -16.68 13.23
C THR A 57 7.55 -15.56 13.88
N LEU A 58 6.31 -15.34 13.40
CA LEU A 58 5.45 -14.27 13.90
C LEU A 58 4.46 -14.72 15.00
N GLY A 59 4.43 -16.01 15.35
CA GLY A 59 3.46 -16.55 16.30
C GLY A 59 2.01 -16.41 15.84
N MET A 60 1.76 -16.51 14.52
CA MET A 60 0.44 -16.31 13.93
C MET A 60 -0.23 -17.63 13.56
N ALA A 61 -1.57 -17.67 13.61
CA ALA A 61 -2.33 -18.79 13.10
C ALA A 61 -2.11 -18.94 11.57
N ARG A 62 -1.93 -20.17 11.08
CA ARG A 62 -1.67 -20.47 9.67
C ARG A 62 -2.77 -19.95 8.73
N SER A 63 -4.03 -19.98 9.17
CA SER A 63 -5.15 -19.42 8.40
C SER A 63 -5.01 -17.91 8.19
N ASN A 64 -4.56 -17.18 9.22
CA ASN A 64 -4.29 -15.75 9.12
C ASN A 64 -3.14 -15.47 8.14
N VAL A 65 -2.04 -16.23 8.24
CA VAL A 65 -0.91 -16.15 7.31
C VAL A 65 -1.35 -16.40 5.87
N SER A 66 -2.13 -17.45 5.62
CA SER A 66 -2.61 -17.79 4.27
C SER A 66 -3.49 -16.69 3.67
N ASN A 67 -4.37 -16.07 4.44
CA ASN A 67 -5.20 -14.96 3.98
C ASN A 67 -4.35 -13.71 3.69
N SER A 68 -3.41 -13.40 4.58
CA SER A 68 -2.50 -12.27 4.40
C SER A 68 -1.59 -12.42 3.18
N ILE A 69 -1.10 -13.64 2.91
CA ILE A 69 -0.32 -13.96 1.70
C ILE A 69 -1.15 -13.68 0.44
N LYS A 70 -2.40 -14.12 0.39
CA LYS A 70 -3.29 -13.87 -0.77
C LYS A 70 -3.50 -12.37 -0.99
N GLU A 71 -3.68 -11.62 0.09
CA GLU A 71 -3.81 -10.16 0.03
C GLU A 71 -2.54 -9.50 -0.51
N LEU A 72 -1.38 -9.85 0.03
CA LEU A 72 -0.08 -9.32 -0.43
C LEU A 72 0.22 -9.68 -1.90
N GLN A 73 -0.18 -10.88 -2.35
CA GLN A 73 -0.07 -11.27 -3.75
C GLN A 73 -1.03 -10.46 -4.64
N ALA A 74 -2.25 -10.19 -4.18
CA ALA A 74 -3.20 -9.34 -4.91
C ALA A 74 -2.70 -7.89 -5.06
N TRP A 75 -1.86 -7.42 -4.12
CA TRP A 75 -1.17 -6.14 -4.22
C TRP A 75 0.15 -6.22 -5.00
N ASN A 76 0.54 -7.40 -5.49
CA ASN A 76 1.83 -7.65 -6.13
C ASN A 76 3.05 -7.28 -5.25
N LEU A 77 2.89 -7.25 -3.92
CA LEU A 77 3.96 -6.92 -2.98
C LEU A 77 4.85 -8.12 -2.66
N ILE A 78 4.33 -9.32 -2.88
CA ILE A 78 5.06 -10.58 -2.75
C ILE A 78 4.79 -11.47 -3.95
N ARG A 79 5.70 -12.39 -4.20
CA ARG A 79 5.53 -13.42 -5.23
C ARG A 79 5.86 -14.80 -4.69
N ARG A 80 5.26 -15.81 -5.30
CA ARG A 80 5.61 -17.21 -5.08
C ARG A 80 6.88 -17.56 -5.86
N VAL A 81 7.79 -18.28 -5.22
CA VAL A 81 9.06 -18.73 -5.80
C VAL A 81 9.17 -20.25 -5.65
N PRO A 82 9.33 -21.02 -6.74
CA PRO A 82 9.59 -22.44 -6.64
C PRO A 82 11.01 -22.69 -6.17
N ILE A 83 11.19 -23.65 -5.25
CA ILE A 83 12.50 -24.09 -4.79
C ILE A 83 12.71 -25.54 -5.23
N LEU A 84 13.81 -25.84 -5.89
CA LEU A 84 14.12 -27.17 -6.36
C LEU A 84 14.23 -28.14 -5.19
N GLY A 85 13.47 -29.23 -5.25
CA GLY A 85 13.46 -30.26 -4.18
C GLY A 85 12.48 -30.00 -3.04
N ASP A 86 11.84 -28.83 -2.99
CA ASP A 86 10.79 -28.52 -2.03
C ASP A 86 9.44 -28.33 -2.72
N ARG A 87 8.42 -29.07 -2.28
CA ARG A 87 7.04 -28.96 -2.83
C ARG A 87 6.19 -27.87 -2.20
N ARG A 88 6.69 -27.25 -1.14
CA ARG A 88 5.99 -26.17 -0.45
C ARG A 88 6.07 -24.88 -1.24
N ASP A 89 5.06 -24.05 -1.07
CA ASP A 89 5.06 -22.69 -1.61
C ASP A 89 5.97 -21.80 -0.76
N HIS A 90 6.91 -21.16 -1.43
CA HIS A 90 7.80 -20.15 -0.83
C HIS A 90 7.43 -18.78 -1.37
N PHE A 91 7.56 -17.78 -0.54
CA PHE A 91 7.20 -16.40 -0.84
C PHE A 91 8.37 -15.49 -0.58
N GLU A 92 8.56 -14.52 -1.44
CA GLU A 92 9.52 -13.43 -1.27
C GLU A 92 8.84 -12.10 -1.57
N ALA A 93 9.30 -11.02 -0.93
CA ALA A 93 8.80 -9.68 -1.15
C ALA A 93 9.53 -8.98 -2.29
N GLU A 94 8.86 -7.99 -2.90
CA GLU A 94 9.55 -6.97 -3.66
C GLU A 94 10.46 -6.17 -2.73
N THR A 95 11.71 -5.99 -3.11
CA THR A 95 12.72 -5.33 -2.27
C THR A 95 13.09 -3.93 -2.75
N ASP A 96 12.74 -3.54 -3.99
CA ASP A 96 12.87 -2.15 -4.41
C ASP A 96 11.78 -1.31 -3.75
N ILE A 97 12.17 -0.48 -2.79
CA ILE A 97 11.23 0.35 -2.02
C ILE A 97 10.40 1.30 -2.89
N TRP A 98 10.94 1.75 -4.04
CA TRP A 98 10.20 2.59 -4.97
C TRP A 98 9.11 1.81 -5.69
N GLU A 99 9.42 0.55 -6.04
CA GLU A 99 8.45 -0.36 -6.64
C GLU A 99 7.36 -0.74 -5.64
N VAL A 100 7.72 -1.03 -4.39
CA VAL A 100 6.77 -1.25 -3.29
C VAL A 100 5.83 -0.05 -3.14
N ALA A 101 6.38 1.15 -3.07
CA ALA A 101 5.57 2.37 -2.94
C ALA A 101 4.65 2.60 -4.15
N ALA A 102 5.14 2.37 -5.37
CA ALA A 102 4.35 2.50 -6.59
C ALA A 102 3.19 1.49 -6.64
N ARG A 103 3.43 0.22 -6.26
CA ARG A 103 2.38 -0.83 -6.21
C ARG A 103 1.32 -0.53 -5.16
N ILE A 104 1.74 -0.09 -3.97
CA ILE A 104 0.79 0.34 -2.92
C ILE A 104 -0.04 1.53 -3.42
N ALA A 105 0.59 2.52 -4.01
CA ALA A 105 -0.11 3.67 -4.56
C ALA A 105 -1.10 3.26 -5.66
N ALA A 106 -0.70 2.44 -6.63
CA ALA A 106 -1.58 1.95 -7.69
C ALA A 106 -2.78 1.17 -7.13
N GLY A 107 -2.53 0.26 -6.18
CA GLY A 107 -3.60 -0.52 -5.56
C GLY A 107 -4.60 0.33 -4.75
N ARG A 108 -4.13 1.41 -4.09
CA ARG A 108 -5.02 2.36 -3.42
C ARG A 108 -5.87 3.15 -4.42
N LYS A 109 -5.26 3.57 -5.52
CA LYS A 109 -6.01 4.25 -6.58
C LYS A 109 -7.17 3.40 -7.07
N GLU A 110 -6.91 2.16 -7.44
CA GLU A 110 -7.92 1.24 -7.97
C GLU A 110 -9.06 0.93 -6.98
N ARG A 111 -8.72 0.82 -5.69
CA ARG A 111 -9.69 0.37 -4.67
C ARG A 111 -10.40 1.51 -3.95
N GLU A 112 -9.81 2.68 -3.86
CA GLU A 112 -10.31 3.79 -3.05
C GLU A 112 -10.66 5.00 -3.91
N ILE A 113 -9.78 5.43 -4.83
CA ILE A 113 -9.95 6.67 -5.59
C ILE A 113 -10.90 6.47 -6.77
N ASP A 114 -10.67 5.46 -7.60
CA ASP A 114 -11.50 5.23 -8.80
C ASP A 114 -12.98 5.03 -8.46
N PRO A 115 -13.36 4.19 -7.47
CA PRO A 115 -14.76 4.06 -7.07
C PRO A 115 -15.36 5.35 -6.51
N ALA A 116 -14.56 6.16 -5.80
CA ALA A 116 -15.04 7.44 -5.27
C ALA A 116 -15.31 8.46 -6.37
N VAL A 117 -14.46 8.53 -7.39
CA VAL A 117 -14.67 9.37 -8.57
C VAL A 117 -15.94 8.95 -9.31
N ASP A 118 -16.12 7.65 -9.55
CA ASP A 118 -17.27 7.13 -10.28
C ASP A 118 -18.58 7.35 -9.51
N ALA A 119 -18.58 7.15 -8.20
CA ALA A 119 -19.74 7.45 -7.34
C ALA A 119 -20.10 8.94 -7.37
N LEU A 120 -19.11 9.83 -7.30
CA LEU A 120 -19.35 11.29 -7.40
C LEU A 120 -19.87 11.71 -8.75
N ARG A 121 -19.39 11.12 -9.86
CA ARG A 121 -19.91 11.35 -11.20
C ARG A 121 -21.38 10.97 -11.30
N ALA A 122 -21.75 9.80 -10.78
CA ALA A 122 -23.14 9.35 -10.73
C ALA A 122 -24.00 10.33 -9.93
N CYS A 123 -23.57 10.72 -8.72
CA CYS A 123 -24.29 11.68 -7.89
C CYS A 123 -24.50 13.05 -8.60
N VAL A 124 -23.49 13.55 -9.32
CA VAL A 124 -23.62 14.83 -10.06
C VAL A 124 -24.57 14.69 -11.24
N SER A 125 -24.54 13.55 -11.94
CA SER A 125 -25.47 13.25 -13.03
C SER A 125 -26.91 13.19 -12.53
N ASP A 126 -27.16 12.40 -11.49
CA ASP A 126 -28.49 12.23 -10.90
C ASP A 126 -29.04 13.55 -10.35
N ALA A 127 -28.18 14.35 -9.71
CA ALA A 127 -28.54 15.68 -9.20
C ALA A 127 -28.90 16.71 -10.29
N ALA A 128 -28.48 16.48 -11.52
CA ALA A 128 -28.82 17.37 -12.62
C ALA A 128 -30.28 17.19 -13.09
N ASP A 129 -30.81 15.98 -12.94
CA ASP A 129 -32.15 15.59 -13.37
C ASP A 129 -33.19 15.63 -12.26
N ASP A 130 -32.78 15.86 -11.01
CA ASP A 130 -33.64 15.87 -9.82
C ASP A 130 -34.04 17.31 -9.43
N PRO A 131 -35.30 17.71 -9.66
CA PRO A 131 -35.78 19.06 -9.34
C PRO A 131 -35.86 19.32 -7.80
N THR A 132 -35.76 18.31 -6.98
CA THR A 132 -35.80 18.43 -5.51
C THR A 132 -34.44 18.80 -4.90
N ILE A 133 -33.36 18.69 -5.65
CA ILE A 133 -32.02 19.04 -5.21
C ILE A 133 -31.87 20.55 -5.05
N SER A 134 -31.39 20.96 -3.86
CA SER A 134 -31.11 22.37 -3.62
C SER A 134 -29.93 22.87 -4.49
N PRO A 135 -29.95 24.13 -4.92
CA PRO A 135 -28.81 24.72 -5.67
C PRO A 135 -27.48 24.62 -4.91
N VAL A 136 -27.54 24.69 -3.58
CA VAL A 136 -26.35 24.56 -2.71
C VAL A 136 -25.80 23.15 -2.77
N ALA A 137 -26.65 22.13 -2.68
CA ALA A 137 -26.22 20.72 -2.75
C ALA A 137 -25.60 20.41 -4.13
N SER A 138 -26.29 20.80 -5.21
CA SER A 138 -25.79 20.62 -6.58
C SER A 138 -24.42 21.27 -6.79
N LYS A 139 -24.26 22.52 -6.32
CA LYS A 139 -22.97 23.22 -6.40
C LYS A 139 -21.86 22.45 -5.64
N ARG A 140 -22.11 22.02 -4.41
CA ARG A 140 -21.12 21.30 -3.58
C ARG A 140 -20.73 19.96 -4.18
N LEU A 141 -21.67 19.21 -4.74
CA LEU A 141 -21.37 17.95 -5.45
C LEU A 141 -20.43 18.20 -6.63
N LYS A 142 -20.69 19.22 -7.46
CA LYS A 142 -19.84 19.59 -8.59
C LYS A 142 -18.45 20.02 -8.15
N GLU A 143 -18.34 20.82 -7.08
CA GLU A 143 -17.06 21.25 -6.53
C GLU A 143 -16.25 20.05 -5.97
N MET A 144 -16.90 19.11 -5.29
CA MET A 144 -16.28 17.89 -4.79
C MET A 144 -15.78 17.01 -5.94
N LEU A 145 -16.60 16.80 -6.97
CA LEU A 145 -16.20 16.04 -8.17
C LEU A 145 -14.99 16.70 -8.85
N ALA A 146 -15.03 17.99 -9.08
CA ALA A 146 -13.94 18.72 -9.75
C ALA A 146 -12.62 18.61 -8.97
N PHE A 147 -12.67 18.71 -7.62
CA PHE A 147 -11.52 18.50 -6.75
C PHE A 147 -11.00 17.06 -6.82
N THR A 148 -11.89 16.08 -6.70
CA THR A 148 -11.51 14.67 -6.71
C THR A 148 -10.92 14.26 -8.06
N GLU A 149 -11.46 14.74 -9.17
CA GLU A 149 -10.90 14.52 -10.52
C GLU A 149 -9.54 15.21 -10.71
N LEU A 150 -9.32 16.38 -10.10
CA LEU A 150 -8.01 17.03 -10.13
C LEU A 150 -6.98 16.19 -9.39
N VAL A 151 -7.32 15.69 -8.20
CA VAL A 151 -6.47 14.79 -7.40
C VAL A 151 -6.19 13.50 -8.16
N ASP A 152 -7.20 12.90 -8.79
CA ASP A 152 -7.06 11.68 -9.58
C ASP A 152 -6.09 11.87 -10.75
N ARG A 153 -6.25 12.95 -11.54
CA ARG A 153 -5.33 13.26 -12.64
C ARG A 153 -3.89 13.45 -12.16
N PHE A 154 -3.70 14.18 -11.06
CA PHE A 154 -2.38 14.35 -10.46
C PHE A 154 -1.77 13.02 -10.00
N TYR A 155 -2.59 12.18 -9.37
CA TYR A 155 -2.18 10.84 -8.91
C TYR A 155 -1.72 9.97 -10.08
N MET A 156 -2.51 9.93 -11.17
CA MET A 156 -2.14 9.22 -12.40
C MET A 156 -0.84 9.73 -13.01
N GLN A 157 -0.65 11.05 -13.04
CA GLN A 157 0.60 11.63 -13.52
C GLN A 157 1.80 11.13 -12.68
N MET A 158 1.68 11.13 -11.36
CA MET A 158 2.76 10.69 -10.46
C MET A 158 3.08 9.22 -10.61
N LEU A 159 2.09 8.34 -10.76
CA LEU A 159 2.30 6.91 -11.00
C LEU A 159 3.05 6.63 -12.31
N ASN A 160 2.87 7.47 -13.33
CA ASN A 160 3.50 7.31 -14.64
C ASN A 160 4.85 8.04 -14.78
N VAL A 161 5.30 8.78 -13.76
CA VAL A 161 6.59 9.47 -13.81
C VAL A 161 7.72 8.45 -13.59
N PRO A 162 8.70 8.36 -14.51
CA PRO A 162 9.88 7.52 -14.30
C PRO A 162 10.61 7.89 -13.00
N ARG A 163 11.05 6.87 -12.25
CA ARG A 163 11.72 7.04 -10.95
C ARG A 163 12.77 8.16 -10.88
N PRO A 164 13.72 8.31 -11.83
CA PRO A 164 14.70 9.39 -11.75
C PRO A 164 14.08 10.78 -11.78
N ARG A 165 13.00 10.95 -12.56
CA ARG A 165 12.25 12.21 -12.64
C ARG A 165 11.43 12.45 -11.37
N LEU A 166 10.82 11.40 -10.81
CA LEU A 166 10.07 11.49 -9.55
C LEU A 166 10.99 11.95 -8.40
N VAL A 167 12.19 11.36 -8.28
CA VAL A 167 13.19 11.78 -7.29
C VAL A 167 13.61 13.24 -7.51
N ALA A 168 13.82 13.64 -8.78
CA ALA A 168 14.15 15.02 -9.10
C ALA A 168 13.01 16.00 -8.73
N LEU A 169 11.74 15.63 -8.99
CA LEU A 169 10.57 16.42 -8.61
C LEU A 169 10.46 16.58 -7.08
N ILE A 170 10.67 15.52 -6.32
CA ILE A 170 10.66 15.58 -4.85
C ILE A 170 11.73 16.56 -4.35
N LYS A 171 12.97 16.44 -4.83
CA LYS A 171 14.07 17.34 -4.48
C LYS A 171 13.84 18.79 -4.94
N LEU A 172 13.19 18.98 -6.08
CA LEU A 172 12.83 20.31 -6.58
C LEU A 172 11.69 20.91 -5.74
N GLY A 173 10.71 20.10 -5.34
CA GLY A 173 9.61 20.52 -4.47
C GLY A 173 10.08 21.14 -3.17
N GLU A 174 11.09 20.54 -2.52
CA GLU A 174 11.72 21.11 -1.30
C GLU A 174 12.26 22.52 -1.55
N LYS A 175 12.88 22.78 -2.70
CA LYS A 175 13.42 24.10 -3.06
C LYS A 175 12.30 25.08 -3.40
N ILE A 176 11.29 24.67 -4.16
CA ILE A 176 10.17 25.54 -4.57
C ILE A 176 9.38 26.00 -3.35
N VAL A 177 9.07 25.09 -2.42
CA VAL A 177 8.33 25.43 -1.19
C VAL A 177 9.06 26.49 -0.37
N SER A 178 10.40 26.48 -0.36
CA SER A 178 11.19 27.49 0.35
C SER A 178 11.12 28.90 -0.28
N PHE A 179 10.72 29.00 -1.55
CA PHE A 179 10.56 30.28 -2.28
C PHE A 179 9.12 30.79 -2.32
N LEU A 180 8.14 29.93 -1.97
CA LEU A 180 6.75 30.37 -1.91
C LEU A 180 6.52 31.22 -0.66
N PRO A 181 5.94 32.42 -0.78
CA PRO A 181 5.59 33.21 0.39
C PRO A 181 4.62 32.40 1.26
N THR A 182 4.92 32.25 2.54
CA THR A 182 4.00 31.67 3.51
C THR A 182 2.81 32.62 3.67
N GLY A 183 1.80 32.45 2.81
CA GLY A 183 0.54 33.16 2.93
C GLY A 183 -0.07 32.85 4.29
N LYS A 184 -0.09 33.82 5.21
CA LYS A 184 -0.88 33.72 6.43
C LYS A 184 -2.34 33.58 6.02
N THR A 185 -2.88 32.37 6.10
CA THR A 185 -4.33 32.17 6.06
C THR A 185 -4.91 32.85 7.28
N LYS A 186 -5.68 33.92 7.06
CA LYS A 186 -6.56 34.52 8.05
C LYS A 186 -7.76 33.64 8.28
#